data_8fa4cb6e9f0d747a907e7d54ad2f631a
#
_entry.id   8fa4cb6e9f0d747a907e7d54ad2f631a
#
_cell.length_a   1.000
_cell.length_b   1.000
_cell.length_c   1.000
_cell.angle_alpha   90.00
_cell.angle_beta   90.00
_cell.angle_gamma   90.00
#
_symmetry.space_group_name_H-M   'P 1'
#
loop_
_entity.id
_entity.type
_entity.pdbx_description
1 polymer ?
#
loop_
_entity_poly.entity_id
_entity_poly.type
_entity_poly.pdbx_seq_one_letter_code
_entity_poly.pdbx_strand_id
1 'polypeptide(L)'
;PNEDYGTRCEVKNLNSIKFIKQAIEYESKRQIDVIEKGGTIDQNTLLFDTNTGKTKPMRSKEEAHDYRYFPDPDLLPLELTDNFINNIKSDIPDLPDKRRSKYMSEYKLTGYDASIIISEKEISDYFDEVINLHKDLKKHSKLVVNWISSELFALLNKNNINIINSPITPDNLGKLIKLIISDTISGKIAKDIFDEMFVTKKTPEVIIKEKNLSQVSNVEEISIIIDKILKNNSEKVLEYKKGKTKLFGFFVGQIMKLTKGKANPKIVNDLLKDKIKN
;
A
#
# COMPACT_ATOMS: atom_id res chain seq x y z
N PRO A 1 -25.29 2.85 26.91
CA PRO A 1 -24.76 2.98 25.51
C PRO A 1 -25.67 3.82 24.60
N ASN A 2 -26.90 4.18 25.03
CA ASN A 2 -27.86 4.95 24.22
C ASN A 2 -28.33 6.23 24.92
N GLU A 3 -27.61 6.68 25.92
CA GLU A 3 -27.91 7.92 26.65
C GLU A 3 -26.96 9.03 26.22
N ASP A 4 -27.46 10.28 26.21
CA ASP A 4 -26.63 11.45 25.92
C ASP A 4 -25.52 11.59 26.96
N TYR A 5 -24.38 12.13 26.54
CA TYR A 5 -23.28 12.41 27.46
C TYR A 5 -23.73 13.46 28.51
N GLY A 6 -23.35 13.22 29.76
CA GLY A 6 -23.56 14.19 30.85
C GLY A 6 -22.68 15.45 30.71
N THR A 7 -22.72 16.31 31.74
CA THR A 7 -21.95 17.56 31.78
C THR A 7 -20.44 17.30 31.71
N ARG A 8 -19.75 17.95 30.76
CA ARG A 8 -18.35 17.79 30.54
C ARG A 8 -17.50 18.48 31.61
N CYS A 9 -16.62 17.72 32.28
CA CYS A 9 -15.58 18.26 33.16
C CYS A 9 -14.19 17.98 32.56
N GLU A 10 -13.34 19.00 32.49
CA GLU A 10 -11.97 18.89 32.03
C GLU A 10 -11.01 18.78 33.23
N VAL A 11 -10.13 17.78 33.24
CA VAL A 11 -9.14 17.64 34.31
C VAL A 11 -7.74 17.90 33.75
N LYS A 12 -7.02 18.85 34.35
CA LYS A 12 -5.65 19.26 33.99
C LYS A 12 -4.60 18.73 34.97
N ASN A 13 -3.33 18.87 34.61
CA ASN A 13 -2.16 18.43 35.38
C ASN A 13 -2.01 16.90 35.49
N LEU A 14 -2.29 16.19 34.40
CA LEU A 14 -2.20 14.73 34.32
C LEU A 14 -0.90 14.32 33.59
N ASN A 15 0.21 14.25 34.33
CA ASN A 15 1.54 14.06 33.77
C ASN A 15 1.99 12.58 33.68
N SER A 16 1.14 11.64 34.11
CA SER A 16 1.42 10.21 34.03
C SER A 16 0.15 9.39 33.91
N ILE A 17 0.26 8.18 33.36
CA ILE A 17 -0.85 7.20 33.28
C ILE A 17 -1.40 6.90 34.67
N LYS A 18 -0.56 6.85 35.69
CA LYS A 18 -0.98 6.68 37.09
C LYS A 18 -1.90 7.82 37.54
N PHE A 19 -1.55 9.06 37.23
CA PHE A 19 -2.36 10.23 37.63
C PHE A 19 -3.66 10.31 36.84
N ILE A 20 -3.65 9.91 35.55
CA ILE A 20 -4.88 9.79 34.75
C ILE A 20 -5.85 8.81 35.43
N LYS A 21 -5.37 7.62 35.78
CA LYS A 21 -6.19 6.61 36.45
C LYS A 21 -6.77 7.15 37.79
N GLN A 22 -5.93 7.73 38.63
CA GLN A 22 -6.36 8.26 39.92
C GLN A 22 -7.37 9.41 39.78
N ALA A 23 -7.16 10.29 38.79
CA ALA A 23 -8.08 11.39 38.51
C ALA A 23 -9.46 10.90 38.07
N ILE A 24 -9.50 9.90 37.16
CA ILE A 24 -10.75 9.29 36.72
C ILE A 24 -11.49 8.62 37.88
N GLU A 25 -10.79 7.83 38.70
CA GLU A 25 -11.39 7.15 39.85
C GLU A 25 -11.93 8.14 40.87
N TYR A 26 -11.19 9.20 41.19
CA TYR A 26 -11.63 10.22 42.12
C TYR A 26 -12.80 11.02 41.57
N GLU A 27 -12.71 11.51 40.34
CA GLU A 27 -13.70 12.38 39.74
C GLU A 27 -15.05 11.65 39.50
N SER A 28 -15.00 10.43 39.02
CA SER A 28 -16.17 9.59 38.85
C SER A 28 -16.91 9.39 40.16
N LYS A 29 -16.19 9.11 41.27
CA LYS A 29 -16.81 8.96 42.59
C LYS A 29 -17.37 10.28 43.11
N ARG A 30 -16.67 11.39 42.92
CA ARG A 30 -17.15 12.72 43.31
C ARG A 30 -18.45 13.08 42.58
N GLN A 31 -18.52 12.83 41.29
CA GLN A 31 -19.73 13.14 40.49
C GLN A 31 -20.92 12.25 40.90
N ILE A 32 -20.68 10.96 41.14
CA ILE A 32 -21.72 10.05 41.67
C ILE A 32 -22.23 10.58 43.01
N ASP A 33 -21.33 10.91 43.96
CA ASP A 33 -21.71 11.42 45.27
C ASP A 33 -22.55 12.73 45.21
N VAL A 34 -22.24 13.61 44.22
CA VAL A 34 -23.00 14.85 44.01
C VAL A 34 -24.40 14.55 43.51
N ILE A 35 -24.52 13.69 42.52
CA ILE A 35 -25.79 13.33 41.87
C ILE A 35 -26.71 12.59 42.90
N GLU A 36 -26.15 11.62 43.61
CA GLU A 36 -26.92 10.86 44.64
C GLU A 36 -27.44 11.75 45.78
N LYS A 37 -26.78 12.88 46.06
CA LYS A 37 -27.25 13.89 47.02
C LYS A 37 -28.23 14.91 46.41
N GLY A 38 -28.64 14.71 45.17
CA GLY A 38 -29.56 15.59 44.45
C GLY A 38 -28.93 16.87 43.92
N GLY A 39 -27.58 16.94 43.84
CA GLY A 39 -26.88 18.06 43.25
C GLY A 39 -26.71 17.91 41.73
N THR A 40 -26.16 18.93 41.09
CA THR A 40 -25.87 18.97 39.66
C THR A 40 -24.38 19.07 39.44
N ILE A 41 -23.92 18.57 38.31
CA ILE A 41 -22.52 18.70 37.87
C ILE A 41 -22.45 19.91 36.97
N ASP A 42 -21.59 20.87 37.35
CA ASP A 42 -21.30 22.05 36.56
C ASP A 42 -20.13 21.79 35.60
N GLN A 43 -20.19 22.43 34.42
CA GLN A 43 -19.08 22.38 33.47
C GLN A 43 -17.88 23.15 33.99
N ASN A 44 -16.87 22.45 34.49
CA ASN A 44 -15.70 23.03 35.14
C ASN A 44 -14.37 22.51 34.56
N THR A 45 -13.36 23.36 34.66
CA THR A 45 -11.95 22.92 34.51
C THR A 45 -11.39 22.65 35.90
N LEU A 46 -10.93 21.45 36.12
CA LEU A 46 -10.41 20.95 37.38
C LEU A 46 -8.88 20.76 37.30
N LEU A 47 -8.18 21.00 38.39
CA LEU A 47 -6.77 20.68 38.57
C LEU A 47 -6.65 19.40 39.39
N PHE A 48 -5.92 18.41 38.87
CA PHE A 48 -5.56 17.25 39.68
C PHE A 48 -4.37 17.57 40.57
N ASP A 49 -4.57 17.46 41.86
CA ASP A 49 -3.52 17.64 42.86
C ASP A 49 -2.81 16.30 43.10
N THR A 50 -1.58 16.20 42.62
CA THR A 50 -0.78 14.96 42.66
C THR A 50 -0.38 14.54 44.10
N ASN A 51 -0.40 15.47 45.06
CA ASN A 51 -0.06 15.19 46.44
C ASN A 51 -1.24 14.61 47.21
N THR A 52 -2.43 15.13 46.96
CA THR A 52 -3.65 14.71 47.65
C THR A 52 -4.45 13.67 46.88
N GLY A 53 -4.19 13.48 45.58
CA GLY A 53 -4.94 12.60 44.71
C GLY A 53 -6.38 13.06 44.40
N LYS A 54 -6.65 14.36 44.57
CA LYS A 54 -8.00 14.95 44.43
C LYS A 54 -8.05 15.97 43.30
N THR A 55 -9.23 16.19 42.75
CA THR A 55 -9.49 17.29 41.84
C THR A 55 -9.96 18.54 42.59
N LYS A 56 -9.55 19.71 42.11
CA LYS A 56 -9.98 21.03 42.63
C LYS A 56 -10.43 21.91 41.48
N PRO A 57 -11.51 22.66 41.61
CA PRO A 57 -11.92 23.60 40.56
C PRO A 57 -10.82 24.67 40.36
N MET A 58 -10.51 24.96 39.12
CA MET A 58 -9.58 26.04 38.76
C MET A 58 -10.34 27.33 38.53
N ARG A 59 -11.15 27.35 37.49
CA ARG A 59 -11.98 28.49 37.07
C ARG A 59 -13.16 27.95 36.28
N SER A 60 -14.33 28.47 36.51
CA SER A 60 -15.49 28.20 35.67
C SER A 60 -15.32 28.92 34.34
N LYS A 61 -15.47 28.20 33.22
CA LYS A 61 -15.57 28.78 31.88
C LYS A 61 -16.99 29.12 31.60
N GLU A 62 -17.48 30.21 32.15
CA GLU A 62 -18.91 30.50 32.18
C GLU A 62 -19.47 31.01 30.84
N GLU A 63 -18.64 31.58 29.92
CA GLU A 63 -19.19 32.09 28.66
C GLU A 63 -18.14 32.11 27.52
N ALA A 64 -18.65 32.07 26.26
CA ALA A 64 -17.84 32.17 25.03
C ALA A 64 -17.00 33.48 24.94
N HIS A 65 -17.38 34.51 25.68
CA HIS A 65 -16.66 35.78 25.77
C HIS A 65 -15.24 35.65 26.33
N ASP A 66 -14.94 34.64 27.16
CA ASP A 66 -13.60 34.38 27.66
C ASP A 66 -12.63 33.95 26.57
N TYR A 67 -13.14 33.43 25.45
CA TYR A 67 -12.36 33.04 24.29
C TYR A 67 -12.25 34.13 23.20
N ARG A 68 -12.88 35.29 23.43
CA ARG A 68 -12.91 36.41 22.47
C ARG A 68 -13.47 36.01 21.12
N TYR A 69 -14.51 35.17 21.08
CA TYR A 69 -15.27 34.86 19.87
C TYR A 69 -16.20 36.01 19.47
N PHE A 70 -15.63 37.14 19.12
CA PHE A 70 -16.33 38.30 18.58
C PHE A 70 -15.59 38.79 17.32
N PRO A 71 -16.29 39.41 16.39
CA PRO A 71 -15.66 39.96 15.20
C PRO A 71 -14.56 40.95 15.59
N ASP A 72 -13.39 40.81 14.98
CA ASP A 72 -12.31 41.77 15.16
C ASP A 72 -12.64 43.00 14.30
N PRO A 73 -12.66 44.23 14.87
CA PRO A 73 -13.00 45.43 14.13
C PRO A 73 -12.03 45.73 12.96
N ASP A 74 -10.80 45.22 13.03
CA ASP A 74 -9.77 45.45 12.01
C ASP A 74 -9.85 44.42 10.86
N LEU A 75 -10.72 43.39 11.00
CA LEU A 75 -10.92 42.37 9.96
C LEU A 75 -12.29 42.50 9.31
N LEU A 76 -12.26 42.63 7.98
CA LEU A 76 -13.48 42.62 7.18
C LEU A 76 -14.15 41.25 7.22
N PRO A 77 -15.50 41.18 7.15
CA PRO A 77 -16.20 39.92 7.00
C PRO A 77 -15.70 39.13 5.79
N LEU A 78 -15.42 37.84 5.97
CA LEU A 78 -15.09 36.93 4.89
C LEU A 78 -16.38 36.36 4.30
N GLU A 79 -16.73 36.81 3.09
CA GLU A 79 -17.89 36.32 2.35
C GLU A 79 -17.47 35.18 1.42
N LEU A 80 -17.94 33.96 1.73
CA LEU A 80 -17.75 32.80 0.88
C LEU A 80 -18.96 32.60 -0.01
N THR A 81 -18.82 32.86 -1.30
CA THR A 81 -19.91 32.66 -2.26
C THR A 81 -20.15 31.16 -2.50
N ASP A 82 -21.38 30.78 -2.83
CA ASP A 82 -21.72 29.39 -3.16
C ASP A 82 -20.87 28.87 -4.33
N ASN A 83 -20.56 29.73 -5.32
CA ASN A 83 -19.69 29.36 -6.43
C ASN A 83 -18.27 29.02 -5.96
N PHE A 84 -17.70 29.80 -5.04
CA PHE A 84 -16.39 29.52 -4.46
C PHE A 84 -16.39 28.18 -3.72
N ILE A 85 -17.39 27.95 -2.88
CA ILE A 85 -17.55 26.70 -2.14
C ILE A 85 -17.73 25.50 -3.07
N ASN A 86 -18.56 25.64 -4.12
CA ASN A 86 -18.81 24.56 -5.07
C ASN A 86 -17.57 24.24 -5.93
N ASN A 87 -16.80 25.26 -6.32
CA ASN A 87 -15.53 25.05 -7.03
C ASN A 87 -14.56 24.25 -6.14
N ILE A 88 -14.37 24.64 -4.88
CA ILE A 88 -13.51 23.88 -3.96
C ILE A 88 -14.01 22.45 -3.78
N LYS A 89 -15.33 22.25 -3.64
CA LYS A 89 -15.90 20.90 -3.51
C LYS A 89 -15.62 20.03 -4.73
N SER A 90 -15.63 20.60 -5.94
CA SER A 90 -15.32 19.89 -7.18
C SER A 90 -13.84 19.49 -7.27
N ASP A 91 -12.96 20.28 -6.66
CA ASP A 91 -11.51 20.08 -6.69
C ASP A 91 -11.00 19.13 -5.58
N ILE A 92 -11.87 18.82 -4.59
CA ILE A 92 -11.52 17.87 -3.54
C ILE A 92 -11.35 16.47 -4.14
N PRO A 93 -10.15 15.85 -4.03
CA PRO A 93 -9.94 14.48 -4.50
C PRO A 93 -10.72 13.48 -3.64
N ASP A 94 -10.92 12.30 -4.18
CA ASP A 94 -11.52 11.20 -3.41
C ASP A 94 -10.73 10.94 -2.12
N LEU A 95 -11.44 10.94 -0.99
CA LEU A 95 -10.86 10.66 0.33
C LEU A 95 -10.37 9.21 0.43
N PRO A 96 -9.44 8.89 1.35
CA PRO A 96 -8.86 7.55 1.48
C PRO A 96 -9.91 6.43 1.58
N ASP A 97 -10.96 6.59 2.37
CA ASP A 97 -12.02 5.58 2.53
C ASP A 97 -12.79 5.34 1.22
N LYS A 98 -13.04 6.39 0.45
CA LYS A 98 -13.69 6.28 -0.86
C LYS A 98 -12.77 5.58 -1.85
N ARG A 99 -11.47 5.94 -1.89
CA ARG A 99 -10.45 5.26 -2.70
C ARG A 99 -10.33 3.78 -2.31
N ARG A 100 -10.28 3.49 -1.01
CA ARG A 100 -10.23 2.11 -0.50
C ARG A 100 -11.41 1.29 -1.00
N SER A 101 -12.62 1.81 -0.83
CA SER A 101 -13.85 1.15 -1.29
C SER A 101 -13.83 0.91 -2.81
N LYS A 102 -13.40 1.89 -3.60
CA LYS A 102 -13.22 1.77 -5.05
C LYS A 102 -12.21 0.67 -5.41
N TYR A 103 -11.04 0.64 -4.76
CA TYR A 103 -10.01 -0.34 -5.06
C TYR A 103 -10.45 -1.77 -4.74
N MET A 104 -11.18 -1.95 -3.65
CA MET A 104 -11.74 -3.26 -3.31
C MET A 104 -12.88 -3.69 -4.25
N SER A 105 -13.80 -2.79 -4.57
CA SER A 105 -14.99 -3.11 -5.38
C SER A 105 -14.69 -3.23 -6.87
N GLU A 106 -13.96 -2.25 -7.44
CA GLU A 106 -13.70 -2.20 -8.88
C GLU A 106 -12.47 -2.99 -9.31
N TYR A 107 -11.37 -2.90 -8.52
CA TYR A 107 -10.09 -3.53 -8.89
C TYR A 107 -9.86 -4.86 -8.18
N LYS A 108 -10.83 -5.29 -7.35
CA LYS A 108 -10.80 -6.57 -6.62
C LYS A 108 -9.55 -6.75 -5.75
N LEU A 109 -9.01 -5.64 -5.25
CA LEU A 109 -7.91 -5.67 -4.29
C LEU A 109 -8.39 -6.16 -2.92
N THR A 110 -7.51 -6.82 -2.18
CA THR A 110 -7.79 -7.16 -0.78
C THR A 110 -7.78 -5.88 0.09
N GLY A 111 -8.40 -5.94 1.28
CA GLY A 111 -8.35 -4.81 2.22
C GLY A 111 -6.92 -4.42 2.60
N TYR A 112 -6.01 -5.41 2.68
CA TYR A 112 -4.59 -5.20 2.93
C TYR A 112 -3.91 -4.43 1.79
N ASP A 113 -4.09 -4.88 0.55
CA ASP A 113 -3.52 -4.23 -0.63
C ASP A 113 -4.02 -2.79 -0.80
N ALA A 114 -5.32 -2.59 -0.63
CA ALA A 114 -5.92 -1.27 -0.67
C ALA A 114 -5.34 -0.36 0.41
N SER A 115 -5.12 -0.88 1.65
CA SER A 115 -4.54 -0.11 2.74
C SER A 115 -3.10 0.33 2.47
N ILE A 116 -2.29 -0.50 1.79
CA ILE A 116 -0.94 -0.12 1.38
C ILE A 116 -0.99 1.05 0.39
N ILE A 117 -1.87 0.98 -0.61
CA ILE A 117 -1.94 2.00 -1.66
C ILE A 117 -2.52 3.32 -1.14
N ILE A 118 -3.43 3.30 -0.17
CA ILE A 118 -4.00 4.53 0.40
C ILE A 118 -3.19 5.10 1.57
N SER A 119 -2.08 4.48 1.96
CA SER A 119 -1.27 4.94 3.11
C SER A 119 -0.80 6.38 2.96
N GLU A 120 -0.52 6.80 1.74
CA GLU A 120 -0.16 8.16 1.38
C GLU A 120 -0.89 8.55 0.10
N LYS A 121 -1.22 9.85 -0.03
CA LYS A 121 -1.92 10.38 -1.21
C LYS A 121 -1.13 10.14 -2.50
N GLU A 122 0.16 10.36 -2.44
CA GLU A 122 1.09 10.25 -3.57
C GLU A 122 1.20 8.82 -4.10
N ILE A 123 1.11 7.83 -3.22
CA ILE A 123 1.08 6.41 -3.59
C ILE A 123 -0.21 6.08 -4.32
N SER A 124 -1.34 6.57 -3.78
CA SER A 124 -2.65 6.42 -4.43
C SER A 124 -2.67 7.05 -5.81
N ASP A 125 -2.15 8.26 -5.92
CA ASP A 125 -2.12 9.01 -7.18
C ASP A 125 -1.24 8.29 -8.21
N TYR A 126 -0.09 7.79 -7.81
CA TYR A 126 0.79 6.98 -8.67
C TYR A 126 0.10 5.70 -9.18
N PHE A 127 -0.56 4.97 -8.29
CA PHE A 127 -1.32 3.77 -8.67
C PHE A 127 -2.48 4.10 -9.62
N ASP A 128 -3.27 5.12 -9.29
CA ASP A 128 -4.39 5.56 -10.13
C ASP A 128 -3.90 5.98 -11.53
N GLU A 129 -2.75 6.66 -11.62
CA GLU A 129 -2.14 7.04 -12.89
C GLU A 129 -1.71 5.83 -13.72
N VAL A 130 -1.07 4.81 -13.10
CA VAL A 130 -0.75 3.54 -13.79
C VAL A 130 -2.00 2.91 -14.40
N ILE A 131 -3.09 2.82 -13.63
CA ILE A 131 -4.33 2.20 -14.08
C ILE A 131 -5.03 3.05 -15.13
N ASN A 132 -5.00 4.38 -15.02
CA ASN A 132 -5.66 5.29 -15.97
C ASN A 132 -4.96 5.30 -17.34
N LEU A 133 -3.63 5.31 -17.35
CA LEU A 133 -2.83 5.24 -18.58
C LEU A 133 -2.93 3.85 -19.25
N HIS A 134 -3.11 2.82 -18.46
CA HIS A 134 -3.13 1.43 -18.90
C HIS A 134 -4.40 0.71 -18.43
N LYS A 135 -5.55 1.07 -18.99
CA LYS A 135 -6.89 0.57 -18.57
C LYS A 135 -7.04 -0.95 -18.57
N ASP A 136 -6.31 -1.64 -19.41
CA ASP A 136 -6.22 -3.10 -19.48
C ASP A 136 -5.62 -3.72 -18.20
N LEU A 137 -4.80 -2.95 -17.45
CA LEU A 137 -4.23 -3.38 -16.17
C LEU A 137 -5.25 -3.41 -15.02
N LYS A 138 -6.47 -2.89 -15.18
CA LYS A 138 -7.54 -3.02 -14.17
C LYS A 138 -7.75 -4.47 -13.71
N LYS A 139 -7.71 -5.42 -14.63
CA LYS A 139 -7.84 -6.86 -14.33
C LYS A 139 -6.61 -7.45 -13.66
N HIS A 140 -5.49 -6.75 -13.68
CA HIS A 140 -4.20 -7.14 -13.13
C HIS A 140 -3.73 -6.21 -12.00
N SER A 141 -4.65 -5.47 -11.39
CA SER A 141 -4.38 -4.48 -10.34
C SER A 141 -3.54 -5.04 -9.19
N LYS A 142 -3.75 -6.30 -8.82
CA LYS A 142 -2.94 -6.99 -7.80
C LYS A 142 -1.46 -7.06 -8.20
N LEU A 143 -1.17 -7.31 -9.47
CA LEU A 143 0.20 -7.33 -9.97
C LEU A 143 0.82 -5.92 -9.91
N VAL A 144 0.04 -4.89 -10.27
CA VAL A 144 0.47 -3.48 -10.14
C VAL A 144 0.82 -3.15 -8.70
N VAL A 145 -0.06 -3.49 -7.74
CA VAL A 145 0.18 -3.29 -6.30
C VAL A 145 1.44 -3.99 -5.84
N ASN A 146 1.64 -5.25 -6.25
CA ASN A 146 2.83 -6.01 -5.88
C ASN A 146 4.13 -5.34 -6.38
N TRP A 147 4.15 -4.82 -7.60
CA TRP A 147 5.32 -4.12 -8.14
C TRP A 147 5.58 -2.79 -7.43
N ILE A 148 4.52 -2.05 -7.06
CA ILE A 148 4.67 -0.81 -6.28
C ILE A 148 5.19 -1.12 -4.88
N SER A 149 4.53 -2.03 -4.16
CA SER A 149 4.80 -2.28 -2.73
C SER A 149 6.10 -3.06 -2.48
N SER A 150 6.52 -3.92 -3.41
CA SER A 150 7.72 -4.74 -3.24
C SER A 150 8.93 -4.14 -3.97
N GLU A 151 8.84 -3.97 -5.29
CA GLU A 151 10.01 -3.61 -6.10
C GLU A 151 10.26 -2.10 -6.07
N LEU A 152 9.21 -1.28 -6.33
CA LEU A 152 9.38 0.17 -6.36
C LEU A 152 9.74 0.72 -4.98
N PHE A 153 9.01 0.35 -3.94
CA PHE A 153 9.32 0.81 -2.58
C PHE A 153 10.70 0.38 -2.11
N ALA A 154 11.16 -0.83 -2.47
CA ALA A 154 12.50 -1.29 -2.11
C ALA A 154 13.58 -0.38 -2.71
N LEU A 155 13.45 0.01 -4.00
CA LEU A 155 14.39 0.90 -4.66
C LEU A 155 14.31 2.33 -4.13
N LEU A 156 13.10 2.85 -3.93
CA LEU A 156 12.90 4.21 -3.38
C LEU A 156 13.49 4.33 -1.98
N ASN A 157 13.18 3.38 -1.09
CA ASN A 157 13.70 3.36 0.28
C ASN A 157 15.23 3.23 0.32
N LYS A 158 15.79 2.34 -0.50
CA LYS A 158 17.25 2.16 -0.60
C LYS A 158 17.99 3.44 -1.01
N ASN A 159 17.34 4.28 -1.82
CA ASN A 159 17.93 5.52 -2.34
C ASN A 159 17.42 6.79 -1.62
N ASN A 160 16.58 6.65 -0.58
CA ASN A 160 15.94 7.77 0.13
C ASN A 160 15.19 8.73 -0.81
N ILE A 161 14.45 8.18 -1.76
CA ILE A 161 13.67 8.95 -2.74
C ILE A 161 12.17 8.78 -2.42
N ASN A 162 11.43 9.89 -2.42
CA ASN A 162 9.96 9.86 -2.33
C ASN A 162 9.35 9.45 -3.68
N ILE A 163 8.18 8.79 -3.65
CA ILE A 163 7.50 8.30 -4.86
C ILE A 163 7.20 9.40 -5.90
N ILE A 164 6.97 10.63 -5.46
CA ILE A 164 6.78 11.80 -6.36
C ILE A 164 8.00 12.00 -7.27
N ASN A 165 9.20 11.74 -6.74
CA ASN A 165 10.46 11.89 -7.44
C ASN A 165 10.98 10.57 -8.03
N SER A 166 10.12 9.56 -8.14
CA SER A 166 10.49 8.26 -8.67
C SER A 166 11.10 8.38 -10.08
N PRO A 167 12.29 7.78 -10.31
CA PRO A 167 12.85 7.67 -11.66
C PRO A 167 12.00 6.84 -12.60
N ILE A 168 11.16 5.93 -12.06
CA ILE A 168 10.23 5.10 -12.83
C ILE A 168 8.87 5.78 -12.81
N THR A 169 8.44 6.24 -13.97
CA THR A 169 7.12 6.87 -14.12
C THR A 169 5.99 5.85 -14.11
N PRO A 170 4.76 6.24 -13.75
CA PRO A 170 3.58 5.36 -13.84
C PRO A 170 3.41 4.70 -15.21
N ASP A 171 3.65 5.45 -16.30
CA ASP A 171 3.59 4.93 -17.67
C ASP A 171 4.62 3.81 -17.91
N ASN A 172 5.87 4.02 -17.50
CA ASN A 172 6.92 3.03 -17.66
C ASN A 172 6.69 1.77 -16.82
N LEU A 173 6.16 1.92 -15.60
CA LEU A 173 5.75 0.76 -14.80
C LEU A 173 4.63 0.00 -15.50
N GLY A 174 3.61 0.68 -15.99
CA GLY A 174 2.51 0.07 -16.72
C GLY A 174 2.97 -0.69 -17.97
N LYS A 175 3.89 -0.12 -18.76
CA LYS A 175 4.51 -0.77 -19.92
C LYS A 175 5.25 -2.05 -19.52
N LEU A 176 6.05 -2.01 -18.46
CA LEU A 176 6.76 -3.19 -17.96
C LEU A 176 5.79 -4.31 -17.55
N ILE A 177 4.74 -3.97 -16.82
CA ILE A 177 3.73 -4.94 -16.38
C ILE A 177 3.00 -5.57 -17.59
N LYS A 178 2.71 -4.80 -18.63
CA LYS A 178 2.14 -5.33 -19.87
C LYS A 178 3.04 -6.35 -20.54
N LEU A 179 4.34 -6.13 -20.57
CA LEU A 179 5.31 -7.06 -21.11
C LEU A 179 5.38 -8.37 -20.31
N ILE A 180 5.14 -8.31 -19.02
CA ILE A 180 5.03 -9.50 -18.17
C ILE A 180 3.75 -10.27 -18.46
N ILE A 181 2.62 -9.57 -18.54
CA ILE A 181 1.30 -10.18 -18.77
C ILE A 181 1.22 -10.83 -20.16
N SER A 182 1.87 -10.22 -21.16
CA SER A 182 1.94 -10.76 -22.52
C SER A 182 2.98 -11.87 -22.69
N ASP A 183 3.61 -12.32 -21.61
CA ASP A 183 4.70 -13.31 -21.64
C ASP A 183 5.89 -12.91 -22.57
N THR A 184 6.03 -11.61 -22.86
CA THR A 184 7.16 -11.10 -23.65
C THR A 184 8.48 -11.18 -22.87
N ILE A 185 8.41 -11.04 -21.54
CA ILE A 185 9.53 -11.17 -20.63
C ILE A 185 9.13 -11.99 -19.40
N SER A 186 10.10 -12.73 -18.84
CA SER A 186 9.88 -13.43 -17.55
C SER A 186 9.95 -12.46 -16.38
N GLY A 187 9.33 -12.83 -15.24
CA GLY A 187 9.38 -12.02 -14.02
C GLY A 187 10.83 -11.74 -13.55
N LYS A 188 11.79 -12.65 -13.80
CA LYS A 188 13.20 -12.42 -13.48
C LYS A 188 13.80 -11.33 -14.37
N ILE A 189 13.58 -11.44 -15.68
CA ILE A 189 14.05 -10.44 -16.65
C ILE A 189 13.40 -9.08 -16.35
N ALA A 190 12.13 -9.07 -15.96
CA ALA A 190 11.42 -7.85 -15.59
C ALA A 190 12.06 -7.13 -14.39
N LYS A 191 12.57 -7.86 -13.39
CA LYS A 191 13.31 -7.25 -12.27
C LYS A 191 14.63 -6.64 -12.72
N ASP A 192 15.39 -7.36 -13.55
CA ASP A 192 16.65 -6.83 -14.09
C ASP A 192 16.42 -5.56 -14.92
N ILE A 193 15.33 -5.52 -15.71
CA ILE A 193 14.92 -4.33 -16.48
C ILE A 193 14.50 -3.21 -15.55
N PHE A 194 13.75 -3.52 -14.48
CA PHE A 194 13.25 -2.54 -13.53
C PHE A 194 14.37 -1.80 -12.79
N ASP A 195 15.38 -2.55 -12.35
CA ASP A 195 16.59 -1.98 -11.75
C ASP A 195 17.30 -1.03 -12.72
N GLU A 196 17.39 -1.42 -13.99
CA GLU A 196 18.01 -0.58 -15.00
C GLU A 196 17.17 0.64 -15.37
N MET A 197 15.84 0.52 -15.44
CA MET A 197 14.93 1.66 -15.60
C MET A 197 15.14 2.68 -14.49
N PHE A 198 15.33 2.22 -13.26
CA PHE A 198 15.56 3.09 -12.11
C PHE A 198 16.83 3.93 -12.25
N VAL A 199 17.91 3.33 -12.75
CA VAL A 199 19.21 4.00 -12.93
C VAL A 199 19.23 4.87 -14.18
N THR A 200 18.74 4.33 -15.31
CA THR A 200 18.90 4.96 -16.62
C THR A 200 17.74 5.86 -17.04
N LYS A 201 16.59 5.73 -16.37
CA LYS A 201 15.31 6.37 -16.71
C LYS A 201 14.80 6.02 -18.12
N LYS A 202 15.37 4.99 -18.76
CA LYS A 202 14.91 4.50 -20.07
C LYS A 202 13.60 3.74 -19.94
N THR A 203 12.85 3.64 -21.04
CA THR A 203 11.64 2.80 -21.09
C THR A 203 12.00 1.33 -21.15
N PRO A 204 11.10 0.42 -20.69
CA PRO A 204 11.39 -1.01 -20.70
C PRO A 204 11.65 -1.56 -22.11
N GLU A 205 10.95 -1.04 -23.14
CA GLU A 205 11.13 -1.47 -24.52
C GLU A 205 12.52 -1.16 -25.06
N VAL A 206 13.07 0.01 -24.70
CA VAL A 206 14.42 0.43 -25.09
C VAL A 206 15.45 -0.52 -24.49
N ILE A 207 15.32 -0.82 -23.18
CA ILE A 207 16.25 -1.72 -22.48
C ILE A 207 16.18 -3.13 -23.06
N ILE A 208 14.97 -3.65 -23.33
CA ILE A 208 14.81 -4.97 -23.95
C ILE A 208 15.51 -5.02 -25.31
N LYS A 209 15.34 -3.98 -26.12
CA LYS A 209 15.95 -3.92 -27.47
C LYS A 209 17.48 -3.84 -27.39
N GLU A 210 18.01 -2.97 -26.53
CA GLU A 210 19.45 -2.80 -26.36
C GLU A 210 20.15 -4.07 -25.86
N LYS A 211 19.51 -4.81 -24.95
CA LYS A 211 20.08 -6.02 -24.34
C LYS A 211 19.61 -7.32 -24.97
N ASN A 212 18.75 -7.25 -25.99
CA ASN A 212 18.15 -8.42 -26.63
C ASN A 212 17.54 -9.40 -25.60
N LEU A 213 16.68 -8.87 -24.70
CA LEU A 213 16.10 -9.59 -23.56
C LEU A 213 14.72 -10.19 -23.84
N SER A 214 14.24 -10.17 -25.08
CA SER A 214 12.96 -10.81 -25.43
C SER A 214 12.95 -12.28 -25.03
N GLN A 215 11.83 -12.73 -24.50
CA GLN A 215 11.67 -14.11 -24.09
C GLN A 215 11.65 -15.03 -25.30
N VAL A 216 12.37 -16.16 -25.23
CA VAL A 216 12.30 -17.21 -26.24
C VAL A 216 11.02 -18.01 -25.96
N SER A 217 9.99 -17.73 -26.75
CA SER A 217 8.70 -18.47 -26.73
C SER A 217 8.57 -19.44 -27.89
N ASN A 218 9.60 -19.55 -28.75
CA ASN A 218 9.60 -20.50 -29.85
C ASN A 218 9.65 -21.93 -29.30
N VAL A 219 8.55 -22.65 -29.48
CA VAL A 219 8.37 -24.04 -29.01
C VAL A 219 9.44 -24.96 -29.59
N GLU A 220 9.83 -24.76 -30.86
CA GLU A 220 10.84 -25.57 -31.54
C GLU A 220 12.24 -25.38 -30.92
N GLU A 221 12.64 -24.13 -30.69
CA GLU A 221 13.94 -23.84 -30.06
C GLU A 221 14.03 -24.41 -28.65
N ILE A 222 12.98 -24.21 -27.83
CA ILE A 222 12.89 -24.78 -26.49
C ILE A 222 12.91 -26.30 -26.55
N SER A 223 12.20 -26.90 -27.48
CA SER A 223 12.15 -28.33 -27.70
C SER A 223 13.53 -28.94 -27.97
N ILE A 224 14.32 -28.30 -28.85
CA ILE A 224 15.70 -28.73 -29.20
C ILE A 224 16.60 -28.66 -27.94
N ILE A 225 16.46 -27.60 -27.13
CA ILE A 225 17.23 -27.44 -25.90
C ILE A 225 16.88 -28.52 -24.87
N ILE A 226 15.59 -28.84 -24.75
CA ILE A 226 15.12 -29.92 -23.86
C ILE A 226 15.71 -31.25 -24.30
N ASP A 227 15.61 -31.60 -25.57
CA ASP A 227 16.15 -32.84 -26.11
C ASP A 227 17.64 -33.01 -25.84
N LYS A 228 18.41 -31.94 -26.03
CA LYS A 228 19.84 -31.91 -25.73
C LYS A 228 20.13 -32.17 -24.26
N ILE A 229 19.32 -31.58 -23.35
CA ILE A 229 19.50 -31.76 -21.91
C ILE A 229 19.10 -33.17 -21.48
N LEU A 230 18.02 -33.71 -21.97
CA LEU A 230 17.55 -35.05 -21.65
C LEU A 230 18.57 -36.10 -22.14
N LYS A 231 19.10 -35.93 -23.35
CA LYS A 231 20.11 -36.79 -23.92
C LYS A 231 21.41 -36.79 -23.12
N ASN A 232 21.86 -35.61 -22.68
CA ASN A 232 23.08 -35.46 -21.86
C ASN A 232 22.93 -35.92 -20.41
N ASN A 233 21.72 -36.21 -19.93
CA ASN A 233 21.44 -36.62 -18.58
C ASN A 233 20.56 -37.87 -18.53
N SER A 234 20.78 -38.83 -19.41
CA SER A 234 20.00 -40.05 -19.57
C SER A 234 19.81 -40.85 -18.26
N GLU A 235 20.84 -40.94 -17.43
CA GLU A 235 20.79 -41.61 -16.13
C GLU A 235 19.75 -40.92 -15.19
N LYS A 236 19.76 -39.59 -15.13
CA LYS A 236 18.79 -38.83 -14.31
C LYS A 236 17.38 -38.93 -14.86
N VAL A 237 17.20 -39.06 -16.17
CA VAL A 237 15.90 -39.32 -16.79
C VAL A 237 15.37 -40.66 -16.33
N LEU A 238 16.21 -41.72 -16.30
CA LEU A 238 15.84 -43.05 -15.79
C LEU A 238 15.49 -42.99 -14.29
N GLU A 239 16.24 -42.26 -13.49
CA GLU A 239 15.94 -42.05 -12.08
C GLU A 239 14.60 -41.32 -11.88
N TYR A 240 14.29 -40.33 -12.68
CA TYR A 240 13.00 -39.62 -12.67
C TYR A 240 11.86 -40.59 -13.01
N LYS A 241 12.00 -41.40 -14.06
CA LYS A 241 11.02 -42.44 -14.43
C LYS A 241 10.84 -43.50 -13.36
N LYS A 242 11.84 -43.75 -12.50
CA LYS A 242 11.78 -44.63 -11.32
C LYS A 242 11.16 -43.98 -10.07
N GLY A 243 10.60 -42.72 -10.20
CA GLY A 243 9.84 -42.05 -9.16
C GLY A 243 10.58 -40.90 -8.41
N LYS A 244 11.82 -40.58 -8.77
CA LYS A 244 12.53 -39.41 -8.18
C LYS A 244 12.02 -38.08 -8.75
N THR A 245 10.80 -37.68 -8.44
CA THR A 245 10.10 -36.51 -8.98
C THR A 245 10.84 -35.19 -8.76
N LYS A 246 11.69 -35.08 -7.74
CA LYS A 246 12.53 -33.88 -7.48
C LYS A 246 13.48 -33.54 -8.62
N LEU A 247 13.84 -34.51 -9.47
CA LEU A 247 14.70 -34.29 -10.64
C LEU A 247 14.04 -33.44 -11.73
N PHE A 248 12.71 -33.29 -11.73
CA PHE A 248 12.03 -32.38 -12.65
C PHE A 248 12.55 -30.95 -12.50
N GLY A 249 12.69 -30.46 -11.26
CA GLY A 249 13.25 -29.14 -10.96
C GLY A 249 14.71 -28.98 -11.43
N PHE A 250 15.50 -30.05 -11.39
CA PHE A 250 16.86 -30.05 -11.92
C PHE A 250 16.86 -29.80 -13.44
N PHE A 251 16.01 -30.50 -14.20
CA PHE A 251 15.93 -30.32 -15.65
C PHE A 251 15.44 -28.91 -16.02
N VAL A 252 14.41 -28.40 -15.34
CA VAL A 252 13.93 -27.01 -15.52
C VAL A 252 15.06 -26.03 -15.26
N GLY A 253 15.81 -26.21 -14.18
CA GLY A 253 16.97 -25.37 -13.83
C GLY A 253 18.07 -25.36 -14.91
N GLN A 254 18.37 -26.52 -15.51
CA GLN A 254 19.36 -26.63 -16.59
C GLN A 254 18.88 -25.93 -17.88
N ILE A 255 17.60 -26.08 -18.22
CA ILE A 255 16.99 -25.40 -19.39
C ILE A 255 17.05 -23.88 -19.18
N MET A 256 16.62 -23.40 -18.01
CA MET A 256 16.67 -21.98 -17.68
C MET A 256 18.10 -21.41 -17.67
N LYS A 257 19.07 -22.19 -17.23
CA LYS A 257 20.49 -21.79 -17.26
C LYS A 257 21.01 -21.65 -18.68
N LEU A 258 20.75 -22.63 -19.57
CA LEU A 258 21.17 -22.59 -20.96
C LEU A 258 20.52 -21.45 -21.76
N THR A 259 19.26 -21.16 -21.46
CA THR A 259 18.52 -20.05 -22.09
C THR A 259 18.78 -18.70 -21.41
N LYS A 260 19.68 -18.64 -20.43
CA LYS A 260 19.97 -17.44 -19.62
C LYS A 260 18.70 -16.80 -19.03
N GLY A 261 17.74 -17.63 -18.65
CA GLY A 261 16.44 -17.17 -18.10
C GLY A 261 15.45 -16.63 -19.15
N LYS A 262 15.76 -16.74 -20.45
CA LYS A 262 14.90 -16.23 -21.54
C LYS A 262 13.78 -17.19 -21.95
N ALA A 263 13.86 -18.49 -21.65
CA ALA A 263 12.79 -19.42 -21.99
C ALA A 263 11.53 -19.15 -21.13
N ASN A 264 10.34 -19.29 -21.74
CA ASN A 264 9.09 -19.20 -21.02
C ASN A 264 8.94 -20.41 -20.07
N PRO A 265 8.89 -20.22 -18.72
CA PRO A 265 8.84 -21.32 -17.77
C PRO A 265 7.63 -22.24 -17.95
N LYS A 266 6.50 -21.70 -18.39
CA LYS A 266 5.28 -22.48 -18.63
C LYS A 266 5.47 -23.42 -19.80
N ILE A 267 5.96 -22.90 -20.94
CA ILE A 267 6.25 -23.69 -22.14
C ILE A 267 7.31 -24.75 -21.82
N VAL A 268 8.36 -24.37 -21.08
CA VAL A 268 9.40 -25.31 -20.63
C VAL A 268 8.82 -26.45 -19.81
N ASN A 269 7.95 -26.13 -18.83
CA ASN A 269 7.34 -27.15 -17.96
C ASN A 269 6.44 -28.08 -18.73
N ASP A 270 5.62 -27.57 -19.65
CA ASP A 270 4.69 -28.38 -20.42
C ASP A 270 5.44 -29.30 -21.41
N LEU A 271 6.36 -28.75 -22.19
CA LEU A 271 7.18 -29.54 -23.12
C LEU A 271 8.08 -30.58 -22.39
N LEU A 272 8.66 -30.20 -21.26
CA LEU A 272 9.49 -31.13 -20.48
C LEU A 272 8.66 -32.28 -19.92
N LYS A 273 7.42 -32.02 -19.43
CA LYS A 273 6.52 -33.08 -18.95
C LYS A 273 6.17 -34.07 -20.06
N ASP A 274 5.90 -33.57 -21.26
CA ASP A 274 5.52 -34.42 -22.39
C ASP A 274 6.72 -35.26 -22.87
N LYS A 275 7.90 -34.64 -23.01
CA LYS A 275 9.09 -35.33 -23.53
C LYS A 275 9.74 -36.31 -22.53
N ILE A 276 9.62 -36.08 -21.22
CA ILE A 276 10.22 -36.96 -20.21
C ILE A 276 9.34 -38.20 -19.94
N LYS A 277 8.04 -38.14 -20.30
CA LYS A 277 7.13 -39.30 -20.20
C LYS A 277 7.30 -40.26 -21.36
N ASN A 278 7.54 -39.73 -22.53
CA ASN A 278 7.89 -40.52 -23.71
C ASN A 278 9.36 -40.98 -23.66
#